data_6101c30738eba1da1cb4ec9a71f4a911
#
_entry.id   6101c30738eba1da1cb4ec9a71f4a911
#
_cell.length_a   1.000
_cell.length_b   1.000
_cell.length_c   1.000
_cell.angle_alpha   90.00
_cell.angle_beta   90.00
_cell.angle_gamma   90.00
#
_symmetry.space_group_name_H-M   'P 1'
#
loop_
_entity.id
_entity.type
_entity.pdbx_description
1 polymer ?
#
loop_
_entity_poly.entity_id
_entity_poly.type
_entity_poly.pdbx_seq_one_letter_code
_entity_poly.pdbx_strand_id
1 'polypeptide(L)'
;MDGNNRYSKKNNVKIFDSYKSGAEKLLKISKNLFENHKVNTISAFGLSNNNTKRSKILINTLKNVFDHFLDRDDFKEYPYEIIFKGDLSFFSKKTLDKIRRFNQKSITSKKKLIIYLNYSGQIDIIKAAINYNYKNIDLVKFKKLLTTNISSEPDILIRTGGFSRISDFFLFDLAFTELFFIKKLWPEISIGDLNKIISKYMNIERKFGY
;
A
#
# COMPACT_ATOMS: atom_id res chain seq x y z
N MET A 1 2.77 -6.11 -0.06
CA MET A 1 4.18 -6.34 0.35
C MET A 1 4.24 -7.52 1.31
N ASP A 2 4.26 -8.74 0.78
CA ASP A 2 4.19 -9.97 1.58
C ASP A 2 5.57 -10.65 1.68
N GLY A 3 5.85 -11.29 2.84
CA GLY A 3 7.04 -12.11 3.03
C GLY A 3 8.07 -11.61 4.03
N ASN A 4 7.92 -10.42 4.66
CA ASN A 4 8.91 -9.91 5.63
C ASN A 4 9.21 -10.91 6.77
N ASN A 5 8.20 -11.52 7.39
CA ASN A 5 8.40 -12.51 8.46
C ASN A 5 9.11 -13.78 7.96
N ARG A 6 8.76 -14.24 6.75
CA ARG A 6 9.41 -15.40 6.14
C ARG A 6 10.86 -15.09 5.77
N TYR A 7 11.12 -13.87 5.29
CA TYR A 7 12.46 -13.40 5.00
C TYR A 7 13.32 -13.34 6.28
N SER A 8 12.80 -12.79 7.38
CA SER A 8 13.46 -12.76 8.67
C SER A 8 13.89 -14.17 9.12
N LYS A 9 12.96 -15.13 9.07
CA LYS A 9 13.24 -16.53 9.43
C LYS A 9 14.25 -17.20 8.49
N LYS A 10 14.07 -17.04 7.17
CA LYS A 10 14.93 -17.65 6.14
C LYS A 10 16.39 -17.19 6.24
N ASN A 11 16.60 -15.91 6.55
CA ASN A 11 17.92 -15.28 6.54
C ASN A 11 18.48 -15.05 7.96
N ASN A 12 17.82 -15.55 8.99
CA ASN A 12 18.22 -15.39 10.41
C ASN A 12 18.49 -13.93 10.80
N VAL A 13 17.65 -12.99 10.31
CA VAL A 13 17.73 -11.57 10.65
C VAL A 13 16.57 -11.18 11.58
N LYS A 14 16.79 -10.15 12.42
CA LYS A 14 15.72 -9.67 13.31
C LYS A 14 14.51 -9.22 12.50
N ILE A 15 13.34 -9.45 13.05
CA ILE A 15 12.05 -9.09 12.41
C ILE A 15 11.96 -7.58 12.14
N PHE A 16 12.49 -6.76 13.05
CA PHE A 16 12.60 -5.30 12.89
C PHE A 16 13.41 -4.94 11.64
N ASP A 17 14.59 -5.54 11.46
CA ASP A 17 15.47 -5.24 10.32
C ASP A 17 14.86 -5.67 8.99
N SER A 18 14.12 -6.80 8.97
CA SER A 18 13.39 -7.23 7.79
C SER A 18 12.29 -6.24 7.37
N TYR A 19 11.51 -5.74 8.33
CA TYR A 19 10.48 -4.74 8.04
C TYR A 19 11.09 -3.38 7.70
N LYS A 20 12.18 -2.99 8.35
CA LYS A 20 12.94 -1.78 8.03
C LYS A 20 13.44 -1.83 6.58
N SER A 21 14.12 -2.91 6.19
CA SER A 21 14.57 -3.11 4.81
C SER A 21 13.41 -3.11 3.81
N GLY A 22 12.27 -3.70 4.18
CA GLY A 22 11.05 -3.67 3.35
C GLY A 22 10.50 -2.26 3.13
N ALA A 23 10.55 -1.38 4.13
CA ALA A 23 10.08 0.00 4.02
C ALA A 23 11.08 0.86 3.21
N GLU A 24 12.38 0.71 3.41
CA GLU A 24 13.42 1.36 2.60
C GLU A 24 13.29 0.98 1.12
N LYS A 25 13.04 -0.30 0.87
CA LYS A 25 12.79 -0.81 -0.48
C LYS A 25 11.55 -0.18 -1.11
N LEU A 26 10.47 0.03 -0.34
CA LEU A 26 9.27 0.71 -0.85
C LEU A 26 9.60 2.11 -1.36
N LEU A 27 10.33 2.92 -0.58
CA LEU A 27 10.73 4.27 -0.99
C LEU A 27 11.61 4.23 -2.25
N LYS A 28 12.63 3.37 -2.28
CA LYS A 28 13.52 3.24 -3.43
C LYS A 28 12.78 2.82 -4.70
N ILE A 29 11.90 1.84 -4.59
CA ILE A 29 11.10 1.34 -5.71
C ILE A 29 10.11 2.40 -6.18
N SER A 30 9.36 3.02 -5.28
CA SER A 30 8.37 4.02 -5.66
C SER A 30 9.03 5.23 -6.33
N LYS A 31 10.19 5.68 -5.83
CA LYS A 31 10.97 6.74 -6.49
C LYS A 31 11.35 6.35 -7.90
N ASN A 32 11.91 5.15 -8.10
CA ASN A 32 12.30 4.68 -9.43
C ASN A 32 11.12 4.59 -10.40
N LEU A 33 9.96 4.06 -9.94
CA LEU A 33 8.77 3.96 -10.77
C LEU A 33 8.20 5.32 -11.15
N PHE A 34 8.26 6.28 -10.24
CA PHE A 34 7.85 7.66 -10.50
C PHE A 34 8.77 8.37 -11.50
N GLU A 35 10.07 8.14 -11.44
CA GLU A 35 11.05 8.80 -12.29
C GLU A 35 11.12 8.20 -13.70
N ASN A 36 11.08 6.87 -13.80
CA ASN A 36 11.40 6.16 -15.04
C ASN A 36 10.16 5.57 -15.76
N HIS A 37 8.96 5.66 -15.16
CA HIS A 37 7.73 5.15 -15.75
C HIS A 37 6.60 6.18 -15.63
N LYS A 38 5.54 6.04 -16.43
CA LYS A 38 4.35 6.90 -16.36
C LYS A 38 3.43 6.52 -15.18
N VAL A 39 4.03 6.23 -14.01
CA VAL A 39 3.29 5.91 -12.80
C VAL A 39 3.02 7.19 -12.02
N ASN A 40 1.75 7.45 -11.71
CA ASN A 40 1.33 8.62 -10.92
C ASN A 40 0.97 8.26 -9.47
N THR A 41 0.47 7.05 -9.24
CA THR A 41 0.06 6.63 -7.91
C THR A 41 0.56 5.22 -7.61
N ILE A 42 1.10 5.05 -6.42
CA ILE A 42 1.48 3.74 -5.89
C ILE A 42 0.74 3.55 -4.56
N SER A 43 -0.09 2.52 -4.50
CA SER A 43 -0.79 2.10 -3.29
C SER A 43 -0.11 0.89 -2.67
N ALA A 44 0.38 1.03 -1.45
CA ALA A 44 1.13 -0.01 -0.75
C ALA A 44 0.33 -0.57 0.43
N PHE A 45 0.12 -1.90 0.46
CA PHE A 45 -0.51 -2.58 1.58
C PHE A 45 0.52 -2.82 2.69
N GLY A 46 0.65 -1.86 3.62
CA GLY A 46 1.61 -1.91 4.72
C GLY A 46 1.18 -2.85 5.83
N LEU A 47 -0.10 -2.78 6.23
CA LEU A 47 -0.67 -3.59 7.30
C LEU A 47 -2.14 -3.90 7.02
N SER A 48 -2.52 -5.19 6.96
CA SER A 48 -3.93 -5.58 6.89
C SER A 48 -4.58 -5.59 8.28
N ASN A 49 -5.90 -5.40 8.34
CA ASN A 49 -6.65 -5.51 9.59
C ASN A 49 -6.49 -6.90 10.24
N ASN A 50 -6.45 -7.96 9.45
CA ASN A 50 -6.18 -9.32 9.95
C ASN A 50 -4.80 -9.48 10.60
N ASN A 51 -3.83 -8.63 10.27
CA ASN A 51 -2.51 -8.64 10.88
C ASN A 51 -2.52 -8.06 12.31
N THR A 52 -3.48 -7.21 12.65
CA THR A 52 -3.61 -6.65 14.02
C THR A 52 -4.05 -7.71 15.03
N LYS A 53 -4.62 -8.83 14.56
CA LYS A 53 -4.93 -10.02 15.37
C LYS A 53 -3.71 -10.88 15.70
N ARG A 54 -2.52 -10.53 15.18
CA ARG A 54 -1.25 -11.24 15.46
C ARG A 54 -0.71 -10.91 16.85
N SER A 55 0.40 -11.55 17.24
CA SER A 55 1.00 -11.33 18.56
C SER A 55 1.28 -9.85 18.85
N LYS A 56 1.09 -9.42 20.10
CA LYS A 56 1.40 -8.05 20.57
C LYS A 56 2.84 -7.65 20.24
N ILE A 57 3.78 -8.61 20.28
CA ILE A 57 5.19 -8.39 19.95
C ILE A 57 5.33 -7.91 18.50
N LEU A 58 4.68 -8.58 17.55
CA LEU A 58 4.76 -8.21 16.14
C LEU A 58 4.13 -6.83 15.88
N ILE A 59 3.00 -6.54 16.50
CA ILE A 59 2.35 -5.23 16.39
C ILE A 59 3.24 -4.11 16.94
N ASN A 60 3.87 -4.32 18.10
CA ASN A 60 4.81 -3.35 18.66
C ASN A 60 6.04 -3.17 17.76
N THR A 61 6.57 -4.25 17.19
CA THR A 61 7.68 -4.15 16.22
C THR A 61 7.31 -3.31 15.02
N LEU A 62 6.10 -3.51 14.46
CA LEU A 62 5.61 -2.73 13.34
C LEU A 62 5.44 -1.24 13.69
N LYS A 63 4.91 -0.94 14.89
CA LYS A 63 4.82 0.44 15.40
C LYS A 63 6.20 1.10 15.49
N ASN A 64 7.16 0.39 16.07
CA ASN A 64 8.54 0.90 16.23
C ASN A 64 9.22 1.14 14.87
N VAL A 65 9.05 0.22 13.92
CA VAL A 65 9.55 0.41 12.54
C VAL A 65 8.90 1.65 11.92
N PHE A 66 7.60 1.81 12.09
CA PHE A 66 6.85 2.92 11.53
C PHE A 66 7.28 4.26 12.15
N ASP A 67 7.38 4.34 13.48
CA ASP A 67 7.87 5.54 14.18
C ASP A 67 9.29 5.91 13.76
N HIS A 68 10.18 4.92 13.60
CA HIS A 68 11.53 5.10 13.09
C HIS A 68 11.53 5.77 11.70
N PHE A 69 10.65 5.31 10.79
CA PHE A 69 10.57 5.90 9.45
C PHE A 69 10.00 7.32 9.45
N LEU A 70 9.00 7.61 10.26
CA LEU A 70 8.42 8.96 10.35
C LEU A 70 9.42 10.01 10.87
N ASP A 71 10.49 9.60 11.55
CA ASP A 71 11.51 10.51 12.09
C ASP A 71 12.72 10.68 11.16
N ARG A 72 12.89 9.82 10.15
CA ARG A 72 14.02 9.88 9.20
C ARG A 72 13.90 11.06 8.24
N ASP A 73 15.04 11.69 7.96
CA ASP A 73 15.07 12.85 7.08
C ASP A 73 14.82 12.47 5.62
N ASP A 74 15.38 11.36 5.13
CA ASP A 74 15.14 10.86 3.77
C ASP A 74 13.65 10.50 3.51
N PHE A 75 12.90 10.20 4.56
CA PHE A 75 11.46 10.00 4.49
C PHE A 75 10.70 11.34 4.51
N LYS A 76 11.10 12.27 5.35
CA LYS A 76 10.52 13.63 5.43
C LYS A 76 10.78 14.44 4.16
N GLU A 77 11.96 14.26 3.56
CA GLU A 77 12.41 14.96 2.34
C GLU A 77 12.05 14.20 1.05
N TYR A 78 11.28 13.10 1.17
CA TYR A 78 10.86 12.36 0.00
C TYR A 78 10.16 13.29 -1.01
N PRO A 79 10.58 13.28 -2.29
CA PRO A 79 10.19 14.33 -3.25
C PRO A 79 8.76 14.21 -3.75
N TYR A 80 8.03 13.15 -3.34
CA TYR A 80 6.65 12.89 -3.74
C TYR A 80 5.74 12.84 -2.52
N GLU A 81 4.44 13.02 -2.75
CA GLU A 81 3.45 13.00 -1.68
C GLU A 81 3.37 11.61 -1.03
N ILE A 82 3.46 11.54 0.29
CA ILE A 82 3.23 10.33 1.07
C ILE A 82 1.95 10.51 1.88
N ILE A 83 1.01 9.60 1.69
CA ILE A 83 -0.30 9.63 2.34
C ILE A 83 -0.51 8.32 3.09
N PHE A 84 -0.99 8.41 4.32
CA PHE A 84 -1.36 7.26 5.14
C PHE A 84 -2.87 7.14 5.23
N LYS A 85 -3.40 5.95 4.96
CA LYS A 85 -4.83 5.61 4.96
C LYS A 85 -5.10 4.32 5.73
N GLY A 86 -6.38 4.09 6.07
CA GLY A 86 -6.84 2.93 6.84
C GLY A 86 -7.24 3.32 8.26
N ASP A 87 -7.34 2.34 9.15
CA ASP A 87 -7.64 2.58 10.56
C ASP A 87 -6.33 2.79 11.34
N LEU A 88 -6.04 4.05 11.64
CA LEU A 88 -4.82 4.47 12.31
C LEU A 88 -4.96 4.55 13.84
N SER A 89 -6.13 4.21 14.39
CA SER A 89 -6.46 4.36 15.82
C SER A 89 -5.54 3.58 16.77
N PHE A 90 -4.85 2.55 16.27
CA PHE A 90 -3.93 1.73 17.05
C PHE A 90 -2.57 2.40 17.33
N PHE A 91 -2.28 3.55 16.69
CA PHE A 91 -1.06 4.32 16.95
C PHE A 91 -1.21 5.25 18.15
N SER A 92 -0.07 5.66 18.73
CA SER A 92 -0.03 6.68 19.78
C SER A 92 -0.43 8.06 19.23
N LYS A 93 -0.90 8.96 20.10
CA LYS A 93 -1.22 10.34 19.73
C LYS A 93 -0.02 11.02 19.05
N LYS A 94 1.20 10.83 19.57
CA LYS A 94 2.43 11.36 18.98
C LYS A 94 2.65 10.88 17.54
N THR A 95 2.44 9.59 17.29
CA THR A 95 2.55 9.01 15.93
C THR A 95 1.45 9.54 15.01
N LEU A 96 0.21 9.66 15.49
CA LEU A 96 -0.90 10.23 14.72
C LEU A 96 -0.65 11.67 14.31
N ASP A 97 -0.05 12.48 15.19
CA ASP A 97 0.30 13.88 14.86
C ASP A 97 1.38 13.95 13.76
N LYS A 98 2.36 13.04 13.78
CA LYS A 98 3.33 12.92 12.68
C LYS A 98 2.66 12.53 11.36
N ILE A 99 1.81 11.50 11.38
CA ILE A 99 1.05 11.05 10.20
C ILE A 99 0.21 12.18 9.63
N ARG A 100 -0.45 12.95 10.49
CA ARG A 100 -1.29 14.09 10.07
C ARG A 100 -0.45 15.13 9.32
N ARG A 101 0.78 15.42 9.77
CA ARG A 101 1.71 16.32 9.07
C ARG A 101 2.07 15.82 7.68
N PHE A 102 2.33 14.52 7.52
CA PHE A 102 2.56 13.92 6.19
C PHE A 102 1.34 14.07 5.29
N ASN A 103 0.15 13.74 5.79
CA ASN A 103 -1.09 13.82 5.02
C ASN A 103 -1.48 15.26 4.64
N GLN A 104 -0.95 16.27 5.34
CA GLN A 104 -1.18 17.69 5.07
C GLN A 104 -0.07 18.34 4.25
N LYS A 105 1.07 17.65 4.07
CA LYS A 105 2.19 18.18 3.30
C LYS A 105 1.79 18.30 1.84
N SER A 106 1.58 19.53 1.38
CA SER A 106 1.37 19.82 -0.04
C SER A 106 2.70 19.77 -0.78
N ILE A 107 2.77 18.95 -1.83
CA ILE A 107 3.91 18.87 -2.73
C ILE A 107 3.37 19.20 -4.13
N THR A 108 4.11 19.97 -4.90
CA THR A 108 3.75 20.34 -6.28
C THR A 108 3.66 19.16 -7.24
N SER A 109 4.28 18.04 -6.88
CA SER A 109 4.21 16.80 -7.65
C SER A 109 2.81 16.18 -7.60
N LYS A 110 2.28 15.77 -8.76
CA LYS A 110 1.05 14.98 -8.86
C LYS A 110 1.26 13.51 -8.49
N LYS A 111 2.49 13.09 -8.15
CA LYS A 111 2.84 11.69 -7.85
C LYS A 111 2.66 11.39 -6.37
N LYS A 112 2.00 10.27 -6.06
CA LYS A 112 1.56 9.91 -4.70
C LYS A 112 1.95 8.49 -4.33
N LEU A 113 2.56 8.33 -3.15
CA LEU A 113 2.74 7.05 -2.47
C LEU A 113 1.72 6.96 -1.34
N ILE A 114 0.73 6.07 -1.47
CA ILE A 114 -0.32 5.88 -0.48
C ILE A 114 -0.04 4.59 0.28
N ILE A 115 0.10 4.68 1.60
CA ILE A 115 0.41 3.52 2.47
C ILE A 115 -0.84 3.19 3.28
N TYR A 116 -1.41 2.01 3.04
CA TYR A 116 -2.58 1.52 3.74
C TYR A 116 -2.17 0.72 4.97
N LEU A 117 -2.66 1.14 6.14
CA LEU A 117 -2.35 0.58 7.46
C LEU A 117 -3.65 0.16 8.15
N ASN A 118 -3.65 -1.06 8.67
CA ASN A 118 -4.83 -1.65 9.32
C ASN A 118 -6.09 -1.55 8.43
N TYR A 119 -5.90 -1.80 7.13
CA TYR A 119 -6.94 -1.71 6.11
C TYR A 119 -7.58 -3.07 5.85
N SER A 120 -8.85 -3.05 5.49
CA SER A 120 -9.63 -4.18 5.02
C SER A 120 -10.63 -3.69 3.98
N GLY A 121 -10.61 -4.26 2.78
CA GLY A 121 -11.54 -3.91 1.71
C GLY A 121 -12.99 -4.27 2.07
N GLN A 122 -13.21 -5.40 2.76
CA GLN A 122 -14.54 -5.77 3.25
C GLN A 122 -15.10 -4.74 4.24
N ILE A 123 -14.28 -4.33 5.23
CA ILE A 123 -14.70 -3.31 6.22
C ILE A 123 -14.91 -1.96 5.53
N ASP A 124 -14.09 -1.61 4.55
CA ASP A 124 -14.21 -0.36 3.79
C ASP A 124 -15.54 -0.30 3.04
N ILE A 125 -15.90 -1.39 2.34
CA ILE A 125 -17.19 -1.51 1.65
C ILE A 125 -18.37 -1.41 2.64
N ILE A 126 -18.30 -2.10 3.78
CA ILE A 126 -19.36 -2.05 4.81
C ILE A 126 -19.53 -0.62 5.33
N LYS A 127 -18.42 0.06 5.66
CA LYS A 127 -18.46 1.46 6.11
C LYS A 127 -19.03 2.40 5.04
N ALA A 128 -18.65 2.22 3.79
CA ALA A 128 -19.20 2.98 2.69
C ALA A 128 -20.72 2.74 2.53
N ALA A 129 -21.17 1.48 2.63
CA ALA A 129 -22.58 1.12 2.54
C ALA A 129 -23.42 1.73 3.68
N ILE A 130 -22.92 1.72 4.92
CA ILE A 130 -23.60 2.35 6.07
C ILE A 130 -23.77 3.87 5.86
N ASN A 131 -22.80 4.52 5.23
CA ASN A 131 -22.80 5.96 4.97
C ASN A 131 -23.44 6.34 3.63
N TYR A 132 -23.88 5.36 2.84
CA TYR A 132 -24.53 5.58 1.55
C TYR A 132 -26.00 6.00 1.74
N ASN A 133 -26.23 7.30 1.74
CA ASN A 133 -27.56 7.89 1.96
C ASN A 133 -28.18 8.43 0.64
N TYR A 134 -28.33 7.56 -0.35
CA TYR A 134 -28.94 7.91 -1.65
C TYR A 134 -30.08 6.94 -1.98
N LYS A 135 -31.18 7.50 -2.53
CA LYS A 135 -32.36 6.70 -2.91
C LYS A 135 -32.10 5.79 -4.11
N ASN A 136 -31.26 6.23 -5.05
CA ASN A 136 -30.92 5.49 -6.26
C ASN A 136 -29.49 4.97 -6.20
N ILE A 137 -29.23 3.83 -6.83
CA ILE A 137 -27.89 3.27 -6.98
C ILE A 137 -27.05 4.22 -7.82
N ASP A 138 -25.96 4.73 -7.26
CA ASP A 138 -25.00 5.61 -7.92
C ASP A 138 -23.59 5.16 -7.56
N LEU A 139 -22.96 4.48 -8.49
CA LEU A 139 -21.62 3.90 -8.31
C LEU A 139 -20.56 4.97 -8.02
N VAL A 140 -20.66 6.14 -8.69
CA VAL A 140 -19.71 7.24 -8.51
C VAL A 140 -19.80 7.81 -7.09
N LYS A 141 -21.02 7.98 -6.58
CA LYS A 141 -21.26 8.46 -5.22
C LYS A 141 -20.82 7.42 -4.18
N PHE A 142 -21.06 6.13 -4.44
CA PHE A 142 -20.60 5.06 -3.56
C PHE A 142 -19.07 5.03 -3.46
N LYS A 143 -18.37 5.07 -4.60
CA LYS A 143 -16.90 5.12 -4.65
C LYS A 143 -16.32 6.27 -3.83
N LYS A 144 -16.96 7.44 -3.80
CA LYS A 144 -16.50 8.57 -2.98
C LYS A 144 -16.50 8.31 -1.48
N LEU A 145 -17.21 7.31 -1.00
CA LEU A 145 -17.25 6.91 0.41
C LEU A 145 -16.16 5.91 0.79
N LEU A 146 -15.50 5.30 -0.20
CA LEU A 146 -14.41 4.35 0.05
C LEU A 146 -13.12 5.07 0.46
N THR A 147 -12.35 4.46 1.34
CA THR A 147 -11.01 4.93 1.73
C THR A 147 -10.06 4.98 0.53
N THR A 148 -10.32 4.16 -0.49
CA THR A 148 -9.54 4.07 -1.74
C THR A 148 -9.81 5.20 -2.73
N ASN A 149 -10.84 6.00 -2.54
CA ASN A 149 -11.23 7.11 -3.43
C ASN A 149 -10.20 8.26 -3.54
N ILE A 150 -9.03 8.11 -2.99
CA ILE A 150 -7.92 9.08 -3.10
C ILE A 150 -7.11 8.90 -4.39
N SER A 151 -7.31 7.80 -5.09
CA SER A 151 -6.65 7.46 -6.34
C SER A 151 -7.65 6.97 -7.39
N SER A 152 -7.23 6.91 -8.65
CA SER A 152 -7.92 6.14 -9.68
C SER A 152 -7.90 4.64 -9.35
N GLU A 153 -8.77 3.89 -10.01
CA GLU A 153 -8.69 2.43 -10.00
C GLU A 153 -7.29 1.97 -10.43
N PRO A 154 -6.71 0.95 -9.77
CA PRO A 154 -5.37 0.52 -10.09
C PRO A 154 -5.31 -0.23 -11.43
N ASP A 155 -4.35 0.13 -12.25
CA ASP A 155 -4.06 -0.59 -13.51
C ASP A 155 -3.40 -1.95 -13.25
N ILE A 156 -2.54 -2.01 -12.22
CA ILE A 156 -1.72 -3.19 -11.90
C ILE A 156 -1.80 -3.45 -10.39
N LEU A 157 -2.04 -4.71 -10.01
CA LEU A 157 -1.81 -5.18 -8.65
C LEU A 157 -0.66 -6.19 -8.65
N ILE A 158 0.36 -5.93 -7.83
CA ILE A 158 1.51 -6.82 -7.68
C ILE A 158 1.51 -7.41 -6.28
N ARG A 159 1.43 -8.73 -6.18
CA ARG A 159 1.59 -9.44 -4.92
C ARG A 159 2.88 -10.26 -4.90
N THR A 160 3.69 -10.05 -3.87
CA THR A 160 4.91 -10.80 -3.58
C THR A 160 4.65 -11.95 -2.61
N GLY A 161 5.59 -12.87 -2.46
CA GLY A 161 5.54 -13.92 -1.45
C GLY A 161 4.87 -15.22 -1.87
N GLY A 162 4.57 -15.40 -3.16
CA GLY A 162 4.18 -16.69 -3.74
C GLY A 162 2.72 -17.10 -3.57
N PHE A 163 1.84 -16.19 -3.12
CA PHE A 163 0.41 -16.47 -3.04
C PHE A 163 -0.37 -15.79 -4.16
N SER A 164 -1.33 -16.52 -4.76
CA SER A 164 -2.19 -16.05 -5.86
C SER A 164 -3.57 -15.62 -5.34
N ARG A 165 -3.61 -14.62 -4.47
CA ARG A 165 -4.83 -14.02 -3.90
C ARG A 165 -4.59 -12.57 -3.52
N ILE A 166 -5.63 -11.72 -3.54
CA ILE A 166 -5.55 -10.28 -3.23
C ILE A 166 -5.56 -9.97 -1.73
N SER A 167 -6.02 -10.91 -0.90
CA SER A 167 -6.06 -10.79 0.57
C SER A 167 -6.72 -9.53 1.08
N ASP A 168 -7.91 -9.25 0.59
CA ASP A 168 -8.76 -8.16 1.08
C ASP A 168 -8.22 -6.75 0.78
N PHE A 169 -7.33 -6.61 -0.21
CA PHE A 169 -6.80 -5.31 -0.63
C PHE A 169 -7.55 -4.80 -1.86
N PHE A 170 -8.08 -3.57 -1.81
CA PHE A 170 -8.76 -2.89 -2.91
C PHE A 170 -9.93 -3.66 -3.55
N LEU A 171 -10.69 -4.45 -2.76
CA LEU A 171 -11.72 -5.37 -3.27
C LEU A 171 -12.69 -4.73 -4.26
N PHE A 172 -13.07 -3.49 -4.05
CA PHE A 172 -14.05 -2.81 -4.88
C PHE A 172 -13.45 -2.27 -6.19
N ASP A 173 -12.16 -1.98 -6.20
CA ASP A 173 -11.52 -1.23 -7.28
C ASP A 173 -10.73 -2.10 -8.26
N LEU A 174 -10.73 -3.44 -8.09
CA LEU A 174 -9.90 -4.36 -8.88
C LEU A 174 -10.59 -4.97 -10.11
N ALA A 175 -11.78 -4.50 -10.49
CA ALA A 175 -12.60 -5.13 -11.53
C ALA A 175 -11.86 -5.29 -12.87
N PHE A 176 -11.01 -4.33 -13.24
CA PHE A 176 -10.26 -4.32 -14.49
C PHE A 176 -8.74 -4.23 -14.28
N THR A 177 -8.28 -4.62 -13.09
CA THR A 177 -6.87 -4.56 -12.69
C THR A 177 -6.12 -5.80 -13.16
N GLU A 178 -4.97 -5.63 -13.78
CA GLU A 178 -4.07 -6.73 -14.13
C GLU A 178 -3.35 -7.27 -12.89
N LEU A 179 -3.44 -8.58 -12.63
CA LEU A 179 -2.93 -9.21 -11.42
C LEU A 179 -1.61 -9.94 -11.67
N PHE A 180 -0.55 -9.52 -10.99
CA PHE A 180 0.77 -10.13 -11.07
C PHE A 180 1.18 -10.75 -9.73
N PHE A 181 1.49 -12.05 -9.74
CA PHE A 181 1.90 -12.80 -8.55
C PHE A 181 3.37 -13.21 -8.66
N ILE A 182 4.19 -12.81 -7.68
CA ILE A 182 5.64 -13.04 -7.66
C ILE A 182 5.99 -14.01 -6.52
N LYS A 183 6.80 -15.03 -6.80
CA LYS A 183 7.27 -15.98 -5.78
C LYS A 183 8.24 -15.37 -4.77
N LYS A 184 9.06 -14.38 -5.19
CA LYS A 184 10.01 -13.69 -4.30
C LYS A 184 9.32 -13.03 -3.12
N LEU A 185 9.97 -13.04 -1.97
CA LEU A 185 9.53 -12.30 -0.79
C LEU A 185 9.75 -10.81 -1.00
N TRP A 186 8.97 -9.96 -0.33
CA TRP A 186 9.06 -8.50 -0.53
C TRP A 186 10.49 -7.94 -0.36
N PRO A 187 11.29 -8.30 0.66
CA PRO A 187 12.67 -7.84 0.77
C PRO A 187 13.60 -8.32 -0.37
N GLU A 188 13.24 -9.36 -1.11
CA GLU A 188 14.03 -9.92 -2.22
C GLU A 188 13.73 -9.28 -3.57
N ILE A 189 12.63 -8.49 -3.68
CA ILE A 189 12.22 -7.86 -4.94
C ILE A 189 13.25 -6.83 -5.39
N SER A 190 13.54 -6.82 -6.68
CA SER A 190 14.40 -5.83 -7.33
C SER A 190 13.58 -4.87 -8.21
N ILE A 191 14.17 -3.73 -8.56
CA ILE A 191 13.61 -2.80 -9.56
C ILE A 191 13.43 -3.53 -10.89
N GLY A 192 14.39 -4.38 -11.29
CA GLY A 192 14.30 -5.16 -12.51
C GLY A 192 13.11 -6.14 -12.55
N ASP A 193 12.71 -6.70 -11.40
CA ASP A 193 11.49 -7.54 -11.35
C ASP A 193 10.23 -6.72 -11.66
N LEU A 194 10.17 -5.48 -11.17
CA LEU A 194 9.03 -4.58 -11.42
C LEU A 194 9.03 -4.04 -12.83
N ASN A 195 10.18 -3.67 -13.37
CA ASN A 195 10.30 -3.23 -14.75
C ASN A 195 9.81 -4.30 -15.73
N LYS A 196 10.11 -5.59 -15.47
CA LYS A 196 9.58 -6.71 -16.27
C LYS A 196 8.06 -6.80 -16.22
N ILE A 197 7.45 -6.53 -15.06
CA ILE A 197 5.99 -6.52 -14.92
C ILE A 197 5.39 -5.36 -15.70
N ILE A 198 5.95 -4.15 -15.55
CA ILE A 198 5.46 -2.98 -16.29
C ILE A 198 5.58 -3.21 -17.79
N SER A 199 6.71 -3.76 -18.27
CA SER A 199 6.87 -4.10 -19.68
C SER A 199 5.82 -5.12 -20.15
N LYS A 200 5.51 -6.13 -19.35
CA LYS A 200 4.43 -7.08 -19.68
C LYS A 200 3.08 -6.38 -19.74
N TYR A 201 2.76 -5.55 -18.76
CA TYR A 201 1.52 -4.79 -18.73
C TYR A 201 1.35 -3.89 -19.96
N MET A 202 2.40 -3.19 -20.37
CA MET A 202 2.37 -2.30 -21.56
C MET A 202 2.07 -3.03 -22.88
N ASN A 203 2.26 -4.35 -22.91
CA ASN A 203 1.97 -5.22 -24.07
C ASN A 203 0.61 -5.92 -23.96
N ILE A 204 -0.17 -5.67 -22.90
CA ILE A 204 -1.52 -6.24 -22.75
C ILE A 204 -2.52 -5.35 -23.51
N GLU A 205 -3.26 -5.96 -24.42
CA GLU A 205 -4.44 -5.33 -25.00
C GLU A 205 -5.59 -5.36 -23.97
N ARG A 206 -5.87 -4.20 -23.37
CA ARG A 206 -6.93 -4.09 -22.34
C ARG A 206 -8.31 -4.04 -22.99
N LYS A 207 -9.18 -5.00 -22.63
CA LYS A 207 -10.58 -5.03 -23.03
C LYS A 207 -11.46 -4.73 -21.82
N PHE A 208 -12.33 -3.73 -21.95
CA PHE A 208 -13.20 -3.24 -20.87
C PHE A 208 -14.66 -3.74 -21.02
N GLY A 209 -14.87 -4.83 -21.77
CA GLY A 209 -16.18 -5.47 -21.94
C GLY A 209 -17.05 -4.90 -23.08
N TYR A 210 -16.46 -4.14 -23.98
CA TYR A 210 -17.06 -3.71 -25.27
C TYR A 210 -16.05 -3.82 -26.38
#